data_4851250067a2462d6e729799cc11bdb9
#
_entry.id   4851250067a2462d6e729799cc11bdb9
#
_cell.length_a   1.000
_cell.length_b   1.000
_cell.length_c   1.000
_cell.angle_alpha   90.00
_cell.angle_beta   90.00
_cell.angle_gamma   90.00
#
_symmetry.space_group_name_H-M   'P 1'
#
loop_
_entity.id
_entity.type
_entity.pdbx_description
1 polymer ?
#
loop_
_entity_poly.entity_id
_entity_poly.type
_entity_poly.pdbx_seq_one_letter_code
_entity_poly.pdbx_strand_id
1 'polypeptide(L)'
;MSTDPTPINAELADYVRDHAGGRDQVLLKVEEQTAAMGSISIMQTAPEQAAFLEMLVRLTGAMRALEIGTFTGYGAIRIARGLAPDGSLTCFELDGERAAVARANLDEAGVGEKVEIVVGPAIEGLRALPDEAAVDFAYLD
;
A
#
# COMPACT_ATOMS: atom_id res chain seq x y z
N MET A 1 -3.40 25.86 -26.00
CA MET A 1 -3.29 24.98 -24.82
C MET A 1 -2.06 25.43 -24.06
N SER A 2 -2.17 25.70 -22.75
CA SER A 2 -0.98 25.97 -21.92
C SER A 2 -0.14 24.72 -21.83
N THR A 3 1.17 24.85 -22.06
CA THR A 3 2.15 23.77 -21.89
C THR A 3 2.67 23.71 -20.46
N ASP A 4 2.30 24.68 -19.63
CA ASP A 4 2.74 24.72 -18.25
C ASP A 4 1.89 23.76 -17.40
N PRO A 5 2.50 22.97 -16.53
CA PRO A 5 1.76 22.10 -15.62
C PRO A 5 0.89 22.95 -14.67
N THR A 6 -0.33 22.52 -14.44
CA THR A 6 -1.19 23.16 -13.44
C THR A 6 -0.59 22.92 -12.05
N PRO A 7 -0.23 23.96 -11.28
CA PRO A 7 0.28 23.77 -9.94
C PRO A 7 -0.82 23.20 -9.04
N ILE A 8 -0.49 22.16 -8.28
CA ILE A 8 -1.39 21.60 -7.29
C ILE A 8 -1.29 22.47 -6.03
N ASN A 9 -2.33 23.25 -5.76
CA ASN A 9 -2.48 23.99 -4.51
C ASN A 9 -3.19 23.13 -3.44
N ALA A 10 -3.27 23.65 -2.22
CA ALA A 10 -3.88 22.90 -1.10
C ALA A 10 -5.35 22.52 -1.37
N GLU A 11 -6.14 23.43 -1.94
CA GLU A 11 -7.56 23.21 -2.27
C GLU A 11 -7.73 22.07 -3.28
N LEU A 12 -6.90 22.02 -4.32
CA LEU A 12 -6.92 20.96 -5.31
C LEU A 12 -6.44 19.62 -4.71
N ALA A 13 -5.42 19.66 -3.86
CA ALA A 13 -4.93 18.48 -3.17
C ALA A 13 -6.01 17.89 -2.23
N ASP A 14 -6.72 18.74 -1.49
CA ASP A 14 -7.83 18.32 -0.64
C ASP A 14 -8.98 17.74 -1.46
N TYR A 15 -9.34 18.39 -2.57
CA TYR A 15 -10.35 17.88 -3.48
C TYR A 15 -9.99 16.48 -4.02
N VAL A 16 -8.76 16.30 -4.48
CA VAL A 16 -8.29 14.99 -4.98
C VAL A 16 -8.36 13.94 -3.88
N ARG A 17 -7.89 14.25 -2.67
CA ARG A 17 -7.94 13.34 -1.52
C ARG A 17 -9.38 12.93 -1.16
N ASP A 18 -10.30 13.86 -1.20
CA ASP A 18 -11.70 13.61 -0.84
C ASP A 18 -12.47 12.80 -1.91
N HIS A 19 -11.99 12.84 -3.16
CA HIS A 19 -12.64 12.18 -4.30
C HIS A 19 -11.88 10.98 -4.86
N ALA A 20 -10.69 10.69 -4.39
CA ALA A 20 -9.82 9.60 -4.89
C ALA A 20 -10.19 8.20 -4.35
N GLY A 21 -11.46 7.90 -4.23
CA GLY A 21 -11.93 6.60 -3.74
C GLY A 21 -12.19 6.58 -2.23
N GLY A 22 -13.25 5.87 -1.85
CA GLY A 22 -13.74 5.85 -0.48
C GLY A 22 -12.68 5.37 0.53
N ARG A 23 -12.52 6.13 1.61
CA ARG A 23 -11.77 5.73 2.79
C ARG A 23 -12.79 5.20 3.81
N ASP A 24 -12.68 3.94 4.16
CA ASP A 24 -13.50 3.35 5.23
C ASP A 24 -12.88 3.63 6.62
N GLN A 25 -13.55 3.17 7.65
CA GLN A 25 -13.13 3.41 9.04
C GLN A 25 -11.75 2.83 9.35
N VAL A 26 -11.37 1.71 8.71
CA VAL A 26 -10.05 1.10 8.91
C VAL A 26 -8.96 1.98 8.32
N LEU A 27 -9.13 2.45 7.09
CA LEU A 27 -8.16 3.33 6.44
C LEU A 27 -8.00 4.66 7.20
N LEU A 28 -9.11 5.26 7.65
CA LEU A 28 -9.07 6.47 8.47
C LEU A 28 -8.31 6.24 9.79
N LYS A 29 -8.52 5.11 10.44
CA LYS A 29 -7.79 4.73 11.65
C LYS A 29 -6.29 4.56 11.39
N VAL A 30 -5.90 3.94 10.27
CA VAL A 30 -4.48 3.82 9.89
C VAL A 30 -3.87 5.20 9.65
N GLU A 31 -4.58 6.12 8.99
CA GLU A 31 -4.15 7.51 8.79
C GLU A 31 -3.93 8.22 10.14
N GLU A 32 -4.88 8.13 11.09
CA GLU A 32 -4.77 8.72 12.42
C GLU A 32 -3.60 8.12 13.21
N GLN A 33 -3.48 6.79 13.22
CA GLN A 33 -2.38 6.08 13.87
C GLN A 33 -1.03 6.50 13.31
N THR A 34 -0.92 6.60 11.99
CA THR A 34 0.32 7.02 11.33
C THR A 34 0.64 8.49 11.61
N ALA A 35 -0.36 9.37 11.58
CA ALA A 35 -0.17 10.79 11.93
C ALA A 35 0.39 10.98 13.35
N ALA A 36 -0.01 10.13 14.30
CA ALA A 36 0.50 10.14 15.67
C ALA A 36 1.99 9.74 15.78
N MET A 37 2.59 9.14 14.73
CA MET A 37 4.02 8.79 14.70
C MET A 37 4.94 10.00 14.44
N GLY A 38 4.40 11.21 14.29
CA GLY A 38 5.16 12.44 14.12
C GLY A 38 5.81 12.57 12.75
N SER A 39 7.08 12.98 12.69
CA SER A 39 7.75 13.33 11.44
C SER A 39 7.85 12.18 10.42
N ILE A 40 7.83 10.94 10.88
CA ILE A 40 7.90 9.77 9.98
C ILE A 40 6.57 9.48 9.28
N SER A 41 5.47 10.11 9.68
CA SER A 41 4.16 9.94 9.04
C SER A 41 4.15 10.28 7.56
N ILE A 42 5.09 11.12 7.11
CA ILE A 42 5.27 11.47 5.69
C ILE A 42 5.60 10.26 4.80
N MET A 43 6.04 9.16 5.41
CA MET A 43 6.35 7.91 4.70
C MET A 43 5.10 7.11 4.33
N GLN A 44 3.92 7.49 4.80
CA GLN A 44 2.69 6.80 4.42
C GLN A 44 2.34 7.09 2.97
N THR A 45 2.02 6.05 2.21
CA THR A 45 1.44 6.18 0.87
C THR A 45 0.20 7.07 0.94
N ALA A 46 0.15 8.10 0.11
CA ALA A 46 -0.97 9.05 0.09
C ALA A 46 -2.30 8.34 -0.27
N PRO A 47 -3.44 8.76 0.31
CA PRO A 47 -4.73 8.12 0.07
C PRO A 47 -5.11 8.02 -1.41
N GLU A 48 -4.87 9.06 -2.18
CA GLU A 48 -5.12 9.10 -3.62
C GLU A 48 -4.19 8.18 -4.41
N GLN A 49 -2.93 8.09 -4.01
CA GLN A 49 -1.96 7.16 -4.60
C GLN A 49 -2.36 5.72 -4.32
N ALA A 50 -2.71 5.40 -3.08
CA ALA A 50 -3.13 4.07 -2.68
C ALA A 50 -4.45 3.63 -3.36
N ALA A 51 -5.39 4.56 -3.55
CA ALA A 51 -6.60 4.30 -4.33
C ALA A 51 -6.29 4.01 -5.80
N PHE A 52 -5.32 4.73 -6.37
CA PHE A 52 -4.85 4.48 -7.73
C PHE A 52 -4.17 3.11 -7.86
N LEU A 53 -3.34 2.71 -6.88
CA LEU A 53 -2.73 1.37 -6.83
C LEU A 53 -3.81 0.28 -6.80
N GLU A 54 -4.82 0.39 -5.93
CA GLU A 54 -5.95 -0.55 -5.89
C GLU A 54 -6.64 -0.67 -7.25
N MET A 55 -6.89 0.46 -7.91
CA MET A 55 -7.48 0.47 -9.24
C MET A 55 -6.62 -0.26 -10.28
N LEU A 56 -5.31 0.00 -10.30
CA LEU A 56 -4.37 -0.66 -11.22
C LEU A 56 -4.33 -2.17 -10.99
N VAL A 57 -4.21 -2.61 -9.74
CA VAL A 57 -4.20 -4.04 -9.37
C VAL A 57 -5.49 -4.71 -9.83
N ARG A 58 -6.63 -4.04 -9.63
CA ARG A 58 -7.94 -4.55 -10.05
C ARG A 58 -8.09 -4.64 -11.57
N LEU A 59 -7.62 -3.63 -12.29
CA LEU A 59 -7.66 -3.58 -13.76
C LEU A 59 -6.78 -4.65 -14.41
N THR A 60 -5.63 -4.95 -13.80
CA THR A 60 -4.72 -6.00 -14.30
C THR A 60 -5.17 -7.40 -13.94
N GLY A 61 -6.11 -7.55 -12.99
CA GLY A 61 -6.52 -8.85 -12.48
C GLY A 61 -5.39 -9.58 -11.75
N ALA A 62 -4.48 -8.82 -11.12
CA ALA A 62 -3.28 -9.36 -10.51
C ALA A 62 -3.60 -10.45 -9.48
N MET A 63 -2.87 -11.56 -9.57
CA MET A 63 -2.92 -12.69 -8.64
C MET A 63 -1.77 -12.66 -7.65
N ARG A 64 -0.61 -12.16 -8.06
CA ARG A 64 0.59 -12.08 -7.22
C ARG A 64 1.18 -10.69 -7.28
N ALA A 65 1.18 -10.03 -6.12
CA ALA A 65 1.75 -8.70 -5.98
C ALA A 65 2.90 -8.68 -4.98
N LEU A 66 3.81 -7.74 -5.16
CA LEU A 66 4.88 -7.41 -4.22
C LEU A 66 4.76 -5.95 -3.81
N GLU A 67 5.07 -5.67 -2.54
CA GLU A 67 5.27 -4.33 -2.01
C GLU A 67 6.62 -4.25 -1.30
N ILE A 68 7.43 -3.25 -1.61
CA ILE A 68 8.69 -2.97 -0.93
C ILE A 68 8.54 -1.68 -0.15
N GLY A 69 8.61 -1.76 1.18
CA GLY A 69 8.28 -0.65 2.07
C GLY A 69 6.80 -0.67 2.46
N THR A 70 6.45 -1.37 3.54
CA THR A 70 5.06 -1.56 3.96
C THR A 70 4.61 -0.52 4.97
N PHE A 71 5.54 -0.03 5.78
CA PHE A 71 5.33 0.94 6.84
C PHE A 71 4.17 0.54 7.77
N THR A 72 3.06 1.29 7.79
CA THR A 72 1.86 1.00 8.60
C THR A 72 0.81 0.16 7.87
N GLY A 73 1.08 -0.24 6.62
CA GLY A 73 0.22 -1.13 5.83
C GLY A 73 -0.87 -0.44 5.02
N TYR A 74 -0.88 0.87 4.91
CA TYR A 74 -1.92 1.60 4.16
C TYR A 74 -1.96 1.21 2.68
N GLY A 75 -0.79 1.20 2.01
CA GLY A 75 -0.63 0.74 0.63
C GLY A 75 -1.00 -0.73 0.48
N ALA A 76 -0.48 -1.57 1.38
CA ALA A 76 -0.73 -3.01 1.39
C ALA A 76 -2.23 -3.35 1.48
N ILE A 77 -3.01 -2.65 2.33
CA ILE A 77 -4.47 -2.82 2.43
C ILE A 77 -5.13 -2.57 1.08
N ARG A 78 -4.78 -1.48 0.42
CA ARG A 78 -5.36 -1.10 -0.88
C ARG A 78 -4.98 -2.09 -1.99
N ILE A 79 -3.70 -2.47 -2.07
CA ILE A 79 -3.23 -3.46 -3.03
C ILE A 79 -3.95 -4.79 -2.82
N ALA A 80 -4.01 -5.29 -1.58
CA ALA A 80 -4.67 -6.55 -1.25
C ALA A 80 -6.17 -6.58 -1.59
N ARG A 81 -6.86 -5.44 -1.43
CA ARG A 81 -8.28 -5.27 -1.83
C ARG A 81 -8.48 -5.28 -3.34
N GLY A 82 -7.46 -4.86 -4.09
CA GLY A 82 -7.46 -4.87 -5.55
C GLY A 82 -7.20 -6.24 -6.18
N LEU A 83 -6.56 -7.16 -5.45
CA LEU A 83 -6.21 -8.48 -5.96
C LEU A 83 -7.43 -9.32 -6.33
N ALA A 84 -7.22 -10.24 -7.28
CA ALA A 84 -8.19 -11.28 -7.58
C ALA A 84 -8.55 -12.11 -6.32
N PRO A 85 -9.68 -12.84 -6.29
CA PRO A 85 -10.16 -13.53 -5.08
C PRO A 85 -9.10 -14.41 -4.39
N ASP A 86 -8.35 -15.18 -5.17
CA ASP A 86 -7.29 -16.07 -4.67
C ASP A 86 -5.89 -15.44 -4.78
N GLY A 87 -5.83 -14.13 -4.94
CA GLY A 87 -4.58 -13.39 -5.07
C GLY A 87 -3.87 -13.23 -3.73
N SER A 88 -2.55 -13.06 -3.79
CA SER A 88 -1.66 -12.87 -2.65
C SER A 88 -0.74 -11.66 -2.84
N LEU A 89 -0.37 -11.04 -1.72
CA LEU A 89 0.57 -9.94 -1.63
C LEU A 89 1.72 -10.34 -0.70
N THR A 90 2.95 -10.20 -1.17
CA THR A 90 4.14 -10.30 -0.32
C THR A 90 4.69 -8.90 -0.09
N CYS A 91 4.75 -8.49 1.17
CA CYS A 91 5.27 -7.22 1.62
C CYS A 91 6.66 -7.39 2.24
N PHE A 92 7.56 -6.45 1.99
CA PHE A 92 8.87 -6.39 2.61
C PHE A 92 8.96 -5.15 3.49
N GLU A 93 9.21 -5.35 4.78
CA GLU A 93 9.39 -4.28 5.77
C GLU A 93 10.68 -4.51 6.55
N LEU A 94 11.54 -3.49 6.61
CA LEU A 94 12.82 -3.58 7.28
C LEU A 94 12.68 -3.59 8.81
N ASP A 95 11.68 -2.88 9.32
CA ASP A 95 11.45 -2.64 10.74
C ASP A 95 10.39 -3.58 11.30
N GLY A 96 10.77 -4.43 12.25
CA GLY A 96 9.86 -5.42 12.84
C GLY A 96 8.70 -4.81 13.64
N GLU A 97 8.87 -3.62 14.25
CA GLU A 97 7.79 -2.95 14.98
C GLU A 97 6.75 -2.40 13.99
N ARG A 98 7.20 -1.83 12.87
CA ARG A 98 6.32 -1.38 11.79
C ARG A 98 5.60 -2.54 11.14
N ALA A 99 6.29 -3.64 10.88
CA ALA A 99 5.69 -4.85 10.36
C ALA A 99 4.58 -5.40 11.26
N ALA A 100 4.76 -5.33 12.60
CA ALA A 100 3.73 -5.73 13.55
C ALA A 100 2.50 -4.79 13.50
N VAL A 101 2.72 -3.49 13.37
CA VAL A 101 1.64 -2.50 13.17
C VAL A 101 0.89 -2.77 11.87
N ALA A 102 1.63 -2.95 10.76
CA ALA A 102 1.02 -3.26 9.47
C ALA A 102 0.20 -4.57 9.53
N ARG A 103 0.69 -5.61 10.19
CA ARG A 103 -0.04 -6.87 10.37
C ARG A 103 -1.38 -6.64 11.07
N ALA A 104 -1.38 -5.92 12.19
CA ALA A 104 -2.61 -5.61 12.92
C ALA A 104 -3.63 -4.83 12.04
N ASN A 105 -3.16 -3.88 11.25
CA ASN A 105 -4.00 -3.09 10.36
C ASN A 105 -4.57 -3.92 9.19
N LEU A 106 -3.77 -4.83 8.64
CA LEU A 106 -4.20 -5.77 7.59
C LEU A 106 -5.27 -6.76 8.08
N ASP A 107 -5.09 -7.26 9.30
CA ASP A 107 -6.05 -8.17 9.93
C ASP A 107 -7.38 -7.45 10.20
N GLU A 108 -7.33 -6.23 10.74
CA GLU A 108 -8.52 -5.39 10.95
C GLU A 108 -9.22 -5.02 9.63
N ALA A 109 -8.45 -4.83 8.56
CA ALA A 109 -8.98 -4.58 7.22
C ALA A 109 -9.60 -5.82 6.56
N GLY A 110 -9.48 -7.00 7.18
CA GLY A 110 -10.01 -8.26 6.66
C GLY A 110 -9.23 -8.80 5.45
N VAL A 111 -8.00 -8.35 5.25
CA VAL A 111 -7.13 -8.79 4.13
C VAL A 111 -5.89 -9.55 4.61
N GLY A 112 -5.72 -9.73 5.91
CA GLY A 112 -4.53 -10.32 6.51
C GLY A 112 -4.16 -11.70 5.95
N GLU A 113 -5.13 -12.55 5.65
CA GLU A 113 -4.90 -13.89 5.08
C GLU A 113 -4.29 -13.87 3.66
N LYS A 114 -4.47 -12.76 2.92
CA LYS A 114 -3.89 -12.59 1.58
C LYS A 114 -2.48 -12.02 1.61
N VAL A 115 -2.00 -11.55 2.77
CA VAL A 115 -0.76 -10.76 2.86
C VAL A 115 0.27 -11.47 3.74
N GLU A 116 1.43 -11.72 3.17
CA GLU A 116 2.63 -12.11 3.88
C GLU A 116 3.51 -10.89 4.11
N ILE A 117 4.04 -10.70 5.32
CA ILE A 117 5.05 -9.67 5.61
C ILE A 117 6.37 -10.35 5.93
N VAL A 118 7.37 -10.08 5.10
CA VAL A 118 8.75 -10.53 5.29
C VAL A 118 9.54 -9.40 5.95
N VAL A 119 10.00 -9.64 7.17
CA VAL A 119 10.79 -8.64 7.93
C VAL A 119 12.26 -8.79 7.57
N GLY A 120 12.87 -7.70 7.13
CA GLY A 120 14.28 -7.65 6.77
C GLY A 120 14.53 -6.93 5.44
N PRO A 121 15.80 -6.93 4.98
CA PRO A 121 16.14 -6.29 3.71
C PRO A 121 15.41 -6.93 2.54
N ALA A 122 14.65 -6.14 1.80
CA ALA A 122 13.84 -6.63 0.66
C ALA A 122 14.68 -7.38 -0.38
N ILE A 123 15.93 -6.95 -0.60
CA ILE A 123 16.82 -7.62 -1.57
C ILE A 123 17.12 -9.07 -1.20
N GLU A 124 17.15 -9.41 0.09
CA GLU A 124 17.36 -10.79 0.55
C GLU A 124 16.12 -11.62 0.32
N GLY A 125 14.94 -11.09 0.66
CA GLY A 125 13.67 -11.74 0.41
C GLY A 125 13.40 -11.94 -1.08
N LEU A 126 13.70 -10.94 -1.92
CA LEU A 126 13.57 -11.05 -3.37
C LEU A 126 14.47 -12.13 -3.97
N ARG A 127 15.71 -12.27 -3.47
CA ARG A 127 16.64 -13.33 -3.90
C ARG A 127 16.22 -14.73 -3.47
N ALA A 128 15.39 -14.83 -2.42
CA ALA A 128 14.86 -16.10 -1.93
C ALA A 128 13.59 -16.54 -2.69
N LEU A 129 13.01 -15.66 -3.51
CA LEU A 129 11.86 -16.05 -4.34
C LEU A 129 12.32 -17.09 -5.38
N PRO A 130 11.48 -18.10 -5.69
CA PRO A 130 11.76 -19.04 -6.77
C PRO A 130 11.94 -18.31 -8.11
N ASP A 131 12.86 -18.79 -8.97
CA ASP A 131 13.11 -18.22 -10.30
C ASP A 131 11.84 -18.15 -11.17
N GLU A 132 10.88 -19.05 -10.91
CA GLU A 132 9.61 -19.15 -11.64
C GLU A 132 8.49 -18.35 -10.96
N ALA A 133 8.80 -17.58 -9.92
CA ALA A 133 7.80 -16.76 -9.22
C ALA A 133 7.28 -15.69 -10.19
N ALA A 134 6.10 -15.92 -10.74
CA ALA A 134 5.43 -14.92 -11.54
C ALA A 134 4.90 -13.81 -10.61
N VAL A 135 5.21 -12.56 -10.92
CA VAL A 135 4.70 -11.37 -10.24
C VAL A 135 3.94 -10.55 -11.25
N ASP A 136 2.66 -10.30 -10.97
CA ASP A 136 1.78 -9.56 -11.87
C ASP A 136 1.81 -8.05 -11.59
N PHE A 137 2.14 -7.69 -10.35
CA PHE A 137 2.18 -6.31 -9.90
C PHE A 137 3.27 -6.10 -8.84
N ALA A 138 4.05 -5.04 -8.96
CA ALA A 138 5.03 -4.66 -7.95
C ALA A 138 4.94 -3.16 -7.64
N TYR A 139 4.94 -2.82 -6.36
CA TYR A 139 5.00 -1.46 -5.85
C TYR A 139 6.28 -1.29 -5.01
N LEU A 140 7.09 -0.31 -5.38
CA LEU A 140 8.33 0.04 -4.71
C LEU A 140 8.15 1.45 -4.11
N ASP A 141 8.17 1.52 -2.77
CA ASP A 141 7.97 2.76 -2.01
C ASP A 141 9.21 3.15 -1.20
#